data_01f18c595f6adddafd8f52ec1d81d2c1
#
_entry.id   01f18c595f6adddafd8f52ec1d81d2c1
#
_cell.length_a   1.000
_cell.length_b   1.000
_cell.length_c   1.000
_cell.angle_alpha   90.00
_cell.angle_beta   90.00
_cell.angle_gamma   90.00
#
_symmetry.space_group_name_H-M   'P 1'
#
loop_
_entity.id
_entity.type
_entity.pdbx_description
1 polymer ?
#
loop_
_entity_poly.entity_id
_entity_poly.type
_entity_poly.pdbx_seq_one_letter_code
_entity_poly.pdbx_strand_id
1 'polypeptide(L)'
;MTTTPTPSNTSPAPGSSRIHPKAIRARRNRRLLVVAGLVLIATVVYLNHWWTHDRFWVRTDNAYVTGNLVPVAAQASGIVTQVLAEETQFVNRGDLMIRLDEHQAYAALGRARGHLGEEVRRIAALFMTRKQLAEQLASRAARVNLALHDMARYRAAAASGAVSKQILQNTSDKLLSLEADVRETQAELDTLDAQVGGTTVMAHPAVELAKHQLIEAYLEYTRQQIKAPISGYVAKRKAQVGDRVHPGTPLMTIVPLDHLWVEANLRETELQHIRPGQTALVNVGLYGSQYTFHGTVEGLVPGSGSAFALLPPDNATGNFIHIVERVPVRIALPEQEIREHPIRPGLSTVTTINIGETGQSVWSSSASPSTAEYATDVYADEIPTAEAMAKEVMTNNLVVANRDEVNDVLLVREDGSDRQADMEQGTWRKLKKTTSPLDSALRSEHFDQAPRSFVPRHSPDLGGSTAPLTPSIGPGSGLLGPEGGRSPSRLRLGMDQNHSRQSFDSR
;
A
#
# COMPACT_ATOMS: atom_id res chain seq x y z
N MET A 1 -108.84 6.83 -82.56
CA MET A 1 -108.96 8.27 -82.82
C MET A 1 -107.71 8.91 -82.46
N THR A 2 -106.91 9.15 -83.43
CA THR A 2 -106.48 10.48 -83.90
C THR A 2 -105.82 11.29 -82.77
N THR A 3 -104.67 11.76 -82.85
CA THR A 3 -103.98 12.51 -83.90
C THR A 3 -102.50 12.80 -83.48
N THR A 4 -101.68 12.78 -84.43
CA THR A 4 -100.38 13.45 -84.64
C THR A 4 -100.41 14.94 -84.34
N PRO A 5 -99.33 15.67 -84.55
CA PRO A 5 -97.84 15.53 -84.38
C PRO A 5 -97.16 16.84 -83.96
N THR A 6 -95.86 16.84 -84.10
CA THR A 6 -95.06 17.94 -84.65
C THR A 6 -94.13 18.69 -83.66
N PRO A 7 -93.17 19.38 -84.11
CA PRO A 7 -91.75 19.04 -83.87
C PRO A 7 -90.99 20.19 -83.18
N SER A 8 -89.83 19.88 -82.75
CA SER A 8 -88.95 20.75 -82.54
C SER A 8 -87.71 21.20 -82.29
N ASN A 9 -87.11 21.79 -82.13
CA ASN A 9 -85.99 22.69 -82.33
C ASN A 9 -84.70 22.27 -81.60
N THR A 10 -83.77 21.87 -82.32
CA THR A 10 -82.39 21.59 -81.94
C THR A 10 -81.62 22.86 -81.82
N SER A 11 -81.02 23.12 -80.67
CA SER A 11 -79.94 24.05 -80.50
C SER A 11 -78.60 23.28 -80.25
N PRO A 12 -77.53 23.68 -80.89
CA PRO A 12 -76.27 22.91 -80.78
C PRO A 12 -75.53 23.14 -79.44
N ALA A 13 -75.17 22.05 -78.85
CA ALA A 13 -74.29 22.04 -77.63
C ALA A 13 -72.89 22.61 -77.91
N PRO A 14 -72.32 23.36 -76.94
CA PRO A 14 -70.95 23.88 -77.08
C PRO A 14 -69.96 22.73 -77.01
N GLY A 15 -68.97 22.80 -77.88
CA GLY A 15 -67.97 21.77 -78.11
C GLY A 15 -67.19 21.42 -76.86
N SER A 16 -67.20 20.16 -76.47
CA SER A 16 -66.30 19.56 -75.51
C SER A 16 -64.87 19.57 -76.08
N SER A 17 -64.09 20.43 -75.56
CA SER A 17 -62.58 20.39 -75.76
C SER A 17 -62.04 19.07 -75.22
N ARG A 18 -61.89 18.10 -76.12
CA ARG A 18 -61.16 16.86 -75.80
C ARG A 18 -59.74 17.19 -75.41
N ILE A 19 -59.44 17.34 -74.08
CA ILE A 19 -58.11 17.39 -73.54
C ILE A 19 -57.48 16.04 -73.91
N HIS A 20 -56.48 16.06 -74.78
CA HIS A 20 -55.78 14.86 -75.23
C HIS A 20 -55.09 14.18 -74.01
N PRO A 21 -55.44 12.94 -73.59
CA PRO A 21 -54.92 12.25 -72.40
C PRO A 21 -53.46 11.95 -72.52
N LYS A 22 -52.84 12.02 -73.70
CA LYS A 22 -51.35 11.85 -73.93
C LYS A 22 -50.57 12.96 -73.34
N ALA A 23 -51.00 14.22 -73.33
CA ALA A 23 -50.26 15.37 -72.82
C ALA A 23 -50.22 15.38 -71.27
N ILE A 24 -51.29 14.93 -70.62
CA ILE A 24 -51.34 14.81 -69.12
C ILE A 24 -50.41 13.67 -68.65
N ARG A 25 -50.43 12.53 -69.35
CA ARG A 25 -49.51 11.42 -69.07
C ARG A 25 -48.04 11.79 -69.28
N ALA A 26 -47.69 12.54 -70.31
CA ALA A 26 -46.38 12.99 -70.60
C ALA A 26 -45.86 13.94 -69.50
N ARG A 27 -46.67 14.90 -69.00
CA ARG A 27 -46.31 15.81 -67.90
C ARG A 27 -46.15 15.08 -66.58
N ARG A 28 -47.04 14.08 -66.29
CA ARG A 28 -46.99 13.21 -65.13
C ARG A 28 -45.70 12.36 -65.17
N ASN A 29 -45.40 11.72 -66.28
CA ASN A 29 -44.22 10.88 -66.42
C ASN A 29 -42.95 11.73 -66.33
N ARG A 30 -42.88 12.97 -66.88
CA ARG A 30 -41.77 13.87 -66.70
C ARG A 30 -41.55 14.29 -65.26
N ARG A 31 -42.65 14.56 -64.48
CA ARG A 31 -42.58 14.83 -63.03
C ARG A 31 -42.09 13.60 -62.26
N LEU A 32 -42.58 12.42 -62.62
CA LEU A 32 -42.13 11.15 -62.00
C LEU A 32 -40.65 10.88 -62.30
N LEU A 33 -40.17 11.17 -63.55
CA LEU A 33 -38.76 11.04 -63.88
C LEU A 33 -37.88 12.06 -63.13
N VAL A 34 -38.37 13.30 -62.95
CA VAL A 34 -37.64 14.29 -62.11
C VAL A 34 -37.58 13.83 -60.62
N VAL A 35 -38.67 13.35 -60.06
CA VAL A 35 -38.70 12.80 -58.68
C VAL A 35 -37.80 11.57 -58.59
N ALA A 36 -37.87 10.65 -59.57
CA ALA A 36 -36.97 9.48 -59.59
C ALA A 36 -35.48 9.88 -59.71
N GLY A 37 -35.20 10.91 -60.53
CA GLY A 37 -33.83 11.48 -60.61
C GLY A 37 -33.33 12.08 -59.30
N LEU A 38 -34.18 12.83 -58.59
CA LEU A 38 -33.84 13.40 -57.28
C LEU A 38 -33.62 12.32 -56.24
N VAL A 39 -34.47 11.28 -56.23
CA VAL A 39 -34.28 10.12 -55.30
C VAL A 39 -33.01 9.39 -55.65
N LEU A 40 -32.68 9.16 -56.92
CA LEU A 40 -31.42 8.52 -57.30
C LEU A 40 -30.22 9.34 -56.86
N ILE A 41 -30.22 10.66 -57.09
CA ILE A 41 -29.14 11.57 -56.64
C ILE A 41 -29.02 11.51 -55.10
N ALA A 42 -30.14 11.63 -54.38
CA ALA A 42 -30.13 11.53 -52.91
C ALA A 42 -29.57 10.19 -52.44
N THR A 43 -29.93 9.09 -53.11
CA THR A 43 -29.42 7.75 -52.81
C THR A 43 -27.90 7.66 -53.06
N VAL A 44 -27.42 8.19 -54.19
CA VAL A 44 -25.97 8.21 -54.52
C VAL A 44 -25.21 9.06 -53.54
N VAL A 45 -25.72 10.23 -53.16
CA VAL A 45 -25.10 11.10 -52.13
C VAL A 45 -25.05 10.40 -50.81
N TYR A 46 -26.15 9.75 -50.37
CA TYR A 46 -26.24 8.98 -49.13
C TYR A 46 -25.28 7.80 -49.15
N LEU A 47 -25.23 7.00 -50.22
CA LEU A 47 -24.31 5.88 -50.35
C LEU A 47 -22.85 6.35 -50.38
N ASN A 48 -22.56 7.46 -51.06
CA ASN A 48 -21.22 8.03 -51.05
C ASN A 48 -20.83 8.52 -49.64
N HIS A 49 -21.71 9.22 -48.92
CA HIS A 49 -21.47 9.66 -47.54
C HIS A 49 -21.27 8.46 -46.62
N TRP A 50 -22.13 7.43 -46.68
CA TRP A 50 -21.97 6.21 -45.92
C TRP A 50 -20.66 5.48 -46.22
N TRP A 51 -20.28 5.40 -47.52
CA TRP A 51 -19.05 4.73 -47.96
C TRP A 51 -17.79 5.45 -47.51
N THR A 52 -17.79 6.77 -47.43
CA THR A 52 -16.62 7.59 -47.13
C THR A 52 -16.48 7.93 -45.64
N HIS A 53 -17.58 7.94 -44.86
CA HIS A 53 -17.58 8.41 -43.48
C HIS A 53 -18.15 7.38 -42.54
N ASP A 54 -19.41 6.97 -42.68
CA ASP A 54 -20.11 6.24 -41.62
C ASP A 54 -19.57 4.84 -41.34
N ARG A 55 -19.07 4.15 -42.35
CA ARG A 55 -18.54 2.80 -42.23
C ARG A 55 -17.24 2.73 -41.40
N PHE A 56 -16.58 3.85 -41.17
CA PHE A 56 -15.34 3.92 -40.40
C PHE A 56 -15.55 4.24 -38.90
N TRP A 57 -16.80 4.32 -38.48
CA TRP A 57 -17.13 4.63 -37.10
C TRP A 57 -17.85 3.46 -36.43
N VAL A 58 -17.26 2.97 -35.32
CA VAL A 58 -17.88 1.96 -34.45
C VAL A 58 -18.44 2.68 -33.23
N ARG A 59 -19.73 2.53 -33.00
CA ARG A 59 -20.44 3.22 -31.90
C ARG A 59 -20.99 2.21 -30.90
N THR A 60 -20.77 2.47 -29.62
CA THR A 60 -21.39 1.74 -28.52
C THR A 60 -22.02 2.71 -27.51
N ASP A 61 -23.17 2.32 -26.97
CA ASP A 61 -23.88 2.95 -25.87
C ASP A 61 -23.61 2.20 -24.53
N ASN A 62 -22.98 1.04 -24.62
CA ASN A 62 -22.57 0.27 -23.44
C ASN A 62 -21.12 0.67 -23.08
N ALA A 63 -20.99 1.90 -22.60
CA ALA A 63 -19.72 2.45 -22.16
C ALA A 63 -19.93 3.33 -20.92
N TYR A 64 -18.95 3.36 -20.04
CA TYR A 64 -19.01 4.15 -18.82
C TYR A 64 -17.63 4.71 -18.45
N VAL A 65 -17.67 5.83 -17.75
CA VAL A 65 -16.44 6.42 -17.16
C VAL A 65 -16.00 5.52 -16.02
N THR A 66 -14.74 5.19 -16.02
CA THR A 66 -14.06 4.38 -14.98
C THR A 66 -12.84 5.12 -14.48
N GLY A 67 -12.36 4.76 -13.31
CA GLY A 67 -11.16 5.33 -12.69
C GLY A 67 -10.63 4.44 -11.59
N ASN A 68 -9.50 4.81 -11.03
CA ASN A 68 -8.94 4.10 -9.90
C ASN A 68 -9.80 4.34 -8.65
N LEU A 69 -10.28 3.27 -8.06
CA LEU A 69 -10.98 3.27 -6.79
C LEU A 69 -10.02 2.71 -5.74
N VAL A 70 -9.40 3.56 -4.94
CA VAL A 70 -8.39 3.16 -3.97
C VAL A 70 -9.04 2.88 -2.62
N PRO A 71 -9.22 1.61 -2.24
CA PRO A 71 -9.76 1.26 -0.93
C PRO A 71 -8.71 1.56 0.15
N VAL A 72 -9.10 2.31 1.15
CA VAL A 72 -8.33 2.52 2.37
C VAL A 72 -8.84 1.57 3.42
N ALA A 73 -7.97 0.66 3.85
CA ALA A 73 -8.27 -0.34 4.88
C ALA A 73 -7.46 -0.07 6.15
N ALA A 74 -7.98 -0.57 7.28
CA ALA A 74 -7.24 -0.55 8.53
C ALA A 74 -5.96 -1.39 8.39
N GLN A 75 -4.85 -0.87 8.91
CA GLN A 75 -3.55 -1.55 8.93
C GLN A 75 -3.25 -2.14 10.31
N ALA A 76 -3.90 -1.63 11.35
CA ALA A 76 -3.79 -2.09 12.73
C ALA A 76 -5.18 -2.41 13.31
N SER A 77 -5.21 -3.16 14.41
CA SER A 77 -6.43 -3.42 15.17
C SER A 77 -6.70 -2.30 16.15
N GLY A 78 -7.96 -1.83 16.23
CA GLY A 78 -8.32 -0.80 17.19
C GLY A 78 -9.80 -0.44 17.14
N ILE A 79 -10.18 0.54 17.95
CA ILE A 79 -11.52 1.17 17.92
C ILE A 79 -11.37 2.51 17.24
N VAL A 80 -12.26 2.84 16.31
CA VAL A 80 -12.28 4.15 15.65
C VAL A 80 -12.67 5.23 16.66
N THR A 81 -11.74 6.12 16.97
CA THR A 81 -11.96 7.24 17.91
C THR A 81 -12.38 8.51 17.19
N GLN A 82 -11.84 8.74 15.98
CA GLN A 82 -12.14 9.93 15.18
C GLN A 82 -12.19 9.59 13.71
N VAL A 83 -13.13 10.18 13.00
CA VAL A 83 -13.19 10.22 11.54
C VAL A 83 -13.05 11.68 11.13
N LEU A 84 -11.98 11.99 10.41
CA LEU A 84 -11.57 13.36 10.06
C LEU A 84 -11.90 13.71 8.60
N ALA A 85 -12.13 12.69 7.77
CA ALA A 85 -12.48 12.87 6.36
C ALA A 85 -13.90 12.35 6.09
N GLU A 86 -14.75 13.20 5.53
CA GLU A 86 -16.14 12.88 5.18
C GLU A 86 -16.31 12.61 3.69
N GLU A 87 -17.41 11.96 3.31
CA GLU A 87 -17.77 11.74 1.91
C GLU A 87 -17.83 13.06 1.15
N THR A 88 -17.42 13.05 -0.10
CA THR A 88 -17.30 14.21 -1.01
C THR A 88 -16.16 15.18 -0.70
N GLN A 89 -15.46 15.04 0.41
CA GLN A 89 -14.31 15.86 0.76
C GLN A 89 -13.09 15.46 -0.06
N PHE A 90 -12.32 16.46 -0.50
CA PHE A 90 -11.00 16.24 -1.10
C PHE A 90 -9.95 16.07 0.00
N VAL A 91 -9.09 15.07 -0.14
CA VAL A 91 -7.96 14.80 0.76
C VAL A 91 -6.67 14.77 -0.05
N ASN A 92 -5.60 15.29 0.54
CA ASN A 92 -4.27 15.18 -0.05
C ASN A 92 -3.59 13.90 0.42
N ARG A 93 -2.66 13.41 -0.36
CA ARG A 93 -1.78 12.30 0.04
C ARG A 93 -1.08 12.60 1.36
N GLY A 94 -1.16 11.68 2.32
CA GLY A 94 -0.60 11.82 3.65
C GLY A 94 -1.53 12.46 4.69
N ASP A 95 -2.66 13.03 4.29
CA ASP A 95 -3.64 13.59 5.23
C ASP A 95 -4.19 12.50 6.16
N LEU A 96 -4.33 12.84 7.44
CA LEU A 96 -4.92 11.95 8.45
C LEU A 96 -6.44 11.88 8.24
N MET A 97 -6.94 10.68 7.94
CA MET A 97 -8.37 10.47 7.67
C MET A 97 -9.13 9.85 8.84
N ILE A 98 -8.52 8.88 9.49
CA ILE A 98 -9.12 8.17 10.62
C ILE A 98 -8.07 7.97 11.69
N ARG A 99 -8.49 8.11 12.96
CA ARG A 99 -7.66 7.78 14.11
C ARG A 99 -8.31 6.62 14.88
N LEU A 100 -7.53 5.61 15.15
CA LEU A 100 -7.91 4.52 16.05
C LEU A 100 -7.46 4.85 17.48
N ASP A 101 -7.90 4.04 18.46
CA ASP A 101 -7.43 4.11 19.84
C ASP A 101 -5.98 3.63 19.92
N GLU A 102 -5.07 4.56 20.18
CA GLU A 102 -3.63 4.32 20.20
C GLU A 102 -3.08 3.92 21.59
N HIS A 103 -3.90 3.91 22.66
CA HIS A 103 -3.42 3.70 24.02
C HIS A 103 -2.73 2.35 24.22
N GLN A 104 -3.27 1.28 23.65
CA GLN A 104 -2.68 -0.05 23.75
C GLN A 104 -1.36 -0.15 22.96
N ALA A 105 -1.34 0.38 21.75
CA ALA A 105 -0.16 0.40 20.88
C ALA A 105 0.95 1.28 21.50
N TYR A 106 0.60 2.44 22.04
CA TYR A 106 1.53 3.31 22.75
C TYR A 106 2.16 2.61 23.98
N ALA A 107 1.35 1.90 24.78
CA ALA A 107 1.86 1.13 25.91
C ALA A 107 2.74 -0.04 25.46
N ALA A 108 2.43 -0.70 24.33
CA ALA A 108 3.26 -1.74 23.75
C ALA A 108 4.61 -1.20 23.27
N LEU A 109 4.60 -0.06 22.59
CA LEU A 109 5.82 0.65 22.19
C LEU A 109 6.69 1.01 23.40
N GLY A 110 6.09 1.51 24.48
CA GLY A 110 6.80 1.79 25.73
C GLY A 110 7.46 0.56 26.34
N ARG A 111 6.77 -0.59 26.34
CA ARG A 111 7.35 -1.87 26.81
C ARG A 111 8.51 -2.33 25.92
N ALA A 112 8.35 -2.28 24.61
CA ALA A 112 9.39 -2.69 23.67
C ALA A 112 10.64 -1.79 23.78
N ARG A 113 10.43 -0.48 23.99
CA ARG A 113 11.52 0.47 24.26
C ARG A 113 12.27 0.14 25.55
N GLY A 114 11.54 -0.17 26.62
CA GLY A 114 12.12 -0.60 27.90
C GLY A 114 12.91 -1.90 27.77
N HIS A 115 12.36 -2.89 27.07
CA HIS A 115 12.99 -4.18 26.83
C HIS A 115 14.28 -4.05 26.02
N LEU A 116 14.29 -3.24 24.95
CA LEU A 116 15.53 -2.99 24.19
C LEU A 116 16.60 -2.37 25.08
N GLY A 117 16.23 -1.36 25.90
CA GLY A 117 17.18 -0.75 26.84
C GLY A 117 17.70 -1.73 27.88
N GLU A 118 16.89 -2.65 28.35
CA GLU A 118 17.31 -3.72 29.29
C GLU A 118 18.29 -4.69 28.63
N GLU A 119 17.97 -5.18 27.42
CA GLU A 119 18.86 -6.09 26.68
C GLU A 119 20.20 -5.46 26.35
N VAL A 120 20.22 -4.18 25.94
CA VAL A 120 21.48 -3.46 25.71
C VAL A 120 22.34 -3.43 26.98
N ARG A 121 21.77 -3.09 28.13
CA ARG A 121 22.51 -3.08 29.41
C ARG A 121 22.98 -4.48 29.82
N ARG A 122 22.13 -5.51 29.63
CA ARG A 122 22.45 -6.90 29.94
C ARG A 122 23.65 -7.39 29.13
N ILE A 123 23.63 -7.15 27.82
CA ILE A 123 24.73 -7.56 26.95
C ILE A 123 26.00 -6.75 27.23
N ALA A 124 25.87 -5.43 27.45
CA ALA A 124 27.00 -4.61 27.86
C ALA A 124 27.70 -5.12 29.14
N ALA A 125 26.93 -5.59 30.12
CA ALA A 125 27.48 -6.19 31.34
C ALA A 125 28.25 -7.49 31.05
N LEU A 126 27.84 -8.32 30.09
CA LEU A 126 28.61 -9.51 29.67
C LEU A 126 29.97 -9.10 29.06
N PHE A 127 29.99 -8.06 28.23
CA PHE A 127 31.28 -7.54 27.68
C PHE A 127 32.22 -7.00 28.77
N MET A 128 31.65 -6.34 29.78
CA MET A 128 32.48 -5.89 30.92
C MET A 128 33.02 -7.06 31.75
N THR A 129 32.22 -8.10 31.99
CA THR A 129 32.67 -9.33 32.67
C THR A 129 33.75 -10.04 31.86
N ARG A 130 33.61 -10.11 30.54
CA ARG A 130 34.63 -10.63 29.64
C ARG A 130 35.96 -9.90 29.78
N LYS A 131 35.92 -8.57 29.76
CA LYS A 131 37.10 -7.73 29.96
C LYS A 131 37.76 -8.00 31.34
N GLN A 132 36.95 -8.07 32.38
CA GLN A 132 37.43 -8.39 33.73
C GLN A 132 38.13 -9.76 33.78
N LEU A 133 37.54 -10.81 33.20
CA LEU A 133 38.13 -12.14 33.11
C LEU A 133 39.44 -12.16 32.32
N ALA A 134 39.52 -11.40 31.22
CA ALA A 134 40.76 -11.26 30.44
C ALA A 134 41.90 -10.64 31.27
N GLU A 135 41.61 -9.60 32.06
CA GLU A 135 42.60 -8.99 32.97
C GLU A 135 42.97 -9.95 34.12
N GLN A 136 42.02 -10.74 34.64
CA GLN A 136 42.34 -11.77 35.65
C GLN A 136 43.23 -12.86 35.06
N LEU A 137 42.99 -13.31 33.83
CA LEU A 137 43.83 -14.28 33.14
C LEU A 137 45.26 -13.75 32.98
N ALA A 138 45.42 -12.50 32.54
CA ALA A 138 46.72 -11.87 32.43
C ALA A 138 47.45 -11.83 33.76
N SER A 139 46.78 -11.49 34.85
CA SER A 139 47.35 -11.49 36.21
C SER A 139 47.76 -12.89 36.65
N ARG A 140 46.91 -13.93 36.44
CA ARG A 140 47.23 -15.33 36.77
C ARG A 140 48.41 -15.84 35.93
N ALA A 141 48.48 -15.51 34.64
CA ALA A 141 49.62 -15.86 33.77
C ALA A 141 50.94 -15.22 34.22
N ALA A 142 50.93 -13.97 34.71
CA ALA A 142 52.11 -13.34 35.29
C ALA A 142 52.61 -14.07 36.52
N ARG A 143 51.69 -14.61 37.38
CA ARG A 143 52.10 -15.43 38.56
C ARG A 143 52.74 -16.76 38.14
N VAL A 144 52.24 -17.41 37.08
CA VAL A 144 52.88 -18.63 36.52
C VAL A 144 54.28 -18.30 36.01
N ASN A 145 54.45 -17.21 35.29
CA ASN A 145 55.79 -16.78 34.82
C ASN A 145 56.78 -16.54 35.99
N LEU A 146 56.32 -15.90 37.08
CA LEU A 146 57.14 -15.73 38.28
C LEU A 146 57.54 -17.09 38.88
N ALA A 147 56.58 -18.03 39.00
CA ALA A 147 56.85 -19.37 39.54
C ALA A 147 57.80 -20.18 38.64
N LEU A 148 57.72 -20.01 37.32
CA LEU A 148 58.66 -20.61 36.36
C LEU A 148 60.08 -20.08 36.56
N HIS A 149 60.31 -18.78 36.76
CA HIS A 149 61.58 -18.20 37.07
C HIS A 149 62.11 -18.72 38.39
N ASP A 150 61.27 -18.84 39.42
CA ASP A 150 61.67 -19.40 40.70
C ASP A 150 62.10 -20.85 40.58
N MET A 151 61.26 -21.68 39.84
CA MET A 151 61.54 -23.08 39.58
C MET A 151 62.90 -23.23 38.84
N ALA A 152 63.18 -22.43 37.81
CA ALA A 152 64.46 -22.45 37.08
C ALA A 152 65.65 -22.14 38.02
N ARG A 153 65.51 -21.12 38.89
CA ARG A 153 66.47 -20.75 39.87
C ARG A 153 66.76 -21.84 40.91
N TYR A 154 65.73 -22.43 41.49
CA TYR A 154 65.84 -23.51 42.46
C TYR A 154 66.41 -24.80 41.86
N ARG A 155 66.05 -25.12 40.59
CA ARG A 155 66.63 -26.27 39.85
C ARG A 155 68.13 -26.12 39.63
N ALA A 156 68.60 -24.91 39.29
CA ALA A 156 70.00 -24.65 39.14
C ALA A 156 70.78 -24.75 40.51
N ALA A 157 70.17 -24.23 41.59
CA ALA A 157 70.75 -24.30 42.93
C ALA A 157 70.70 -25.73 43.53
N ALA A 158 69.78 -26.55 43.20
CA ALA A 158 69.66 -27.97 43.59
C ALA A 158 70.82 -28.80 42.98
N ALA A 159 71.23 -28.50 41.76
CA ALA A 159 72.32 -29.14 41.08
C ALA A 159 73.65 -28.95 41.79
N SER A 160 73.86 -27.81 42.52
CA SER A 160 75.01 -27.51 43.38
C SER A 160 74.82 -27.97 44.84
N GLY A 161 73.68 -28.62 45.16
CA GLY A 161 73.44 -29.05 46.55
C GLY A 161 72.99 -27.95 47.52
N ALA A 162 72.78 -26.71 47.03
CA ALA A 162 72.37 -25.56 47.83
C ALA A 162 70.91 -25.51 48.26
N VAL A 163 70.04 -26.33 47.62
CA VAL A 163 68.58 -26.38 47.88
C VAL A 163 68.11 -27.83 48.08
N SER A 164 67.24 -28.04 49.07
CA SER A 164 66.67 -29.37 49.36
C SER A 164 65.68 -29.87 48.31
N LYS A 165 65.61 -31.20 48.07
CA LYS A 165 64.66 -31.81 47.15
C LYS A 165 63.18 -31.44 47.48
N GLN A 166 62.88 -31.26 48.78
CA GLN A 166 61.56 -30.86 49.26
C GLN A 166 61.14 -29.46 48.74
N ILE A 167 62.06 -28.48 48.76
CA ILE A 167 61.83 -27.14 48.27
C ILE A 167 61.51 -27.17 46.76
N LEU A 168 62.31 -27.98 46.03
CA LEU A 168 62.12 -28.15 44.58
C LEU A 168 60.71 -28.77 44.29
N GLN A 169 60.28 -29.83 45.06
CA GLN A 169 58.97 -30.45 44.90
C GLN A 169 57.87 -29.48 45.24
N ASN A 170 57.95 -28.74 46.36
CA ASN A 170 56.94 -27.75 46.73
C ASN A 170 56.76 -26.66 45.68
N THR A 171 57.84 -26.23 45.02
CA THR A 171 57.82 -25.23 43.98
C THR A 171 57.17 -25.81 42.68
N SER A 172 57.48 -27.08 42.39
CA SER A 172 56.82 -27.79 41.28
C SER A 172 55.33 -27.92 41.49
N ASP A 173 54.91 -28.32 42.70
CA ASP A 173 53.48 -28.50 43.02
C ASP A 173 52.71 -27.15 42.97
N LYS A 174 53.38 -26.07 43.44
CA LYS A 174 52.83 -24.72 43.35
C LYS A 174 52.69 -24.26 41.90
N LEU A 175 53.69 -24.51 41.04
CA LEU A 175 53.61 -24.20 39.63
C LEU A 175 52.40 -24.93 38.98
N LEU A 176 52.27 -26.23 39.25
CA LEU A 176 51.14 -27.02 38.74
C LEU A 176 49.78 -26.47 39.17
N SER A 177 49.65 -26.01 40.43
CA SER A 177 48.48 -25.36 40.95
C SER A 177 48.15 -24.06 40.18
N LEU A 178 49.17 -23.18 40.01
CA LEU A 178 49.00 -21.90 39.27
C LEU A 178 48.66 -22.12 37.80
N GLU A 179 49.20 -23.16 37.15
CA GLU A 179 48.81 -23.53 35.80
C GLU A 179 47.35 -24.02 35.72
N ALA A 180 46.87 -24.74 36.74
CA ALA A 180 45.48 -25.14 36.84
C ALA A 180 44.54 -23.93 36.98
N ASP A 181 44.94 -22.93 37.81
CA ASP A 181 44.19 -21.69 37.98
C ASP A 181 44.06 -20.89 36.66
N VAL A 182 45.14 -20.89 35.83
CA VAL A 182 45.11 -20.26 34.51
C VAL A 182 44.15 -21.00 33.57
N ARG A 183 44.17 -22.36 33.55
CA ARG A 183 43.28 -23.13 32.74
C ARG A 183 41.80 -22.96 33.14
N GLU A 184 41.49 -22.84 34.44
CA GLU A 184 40.17 -22.56 34.96
C GLU A 184 39.66 -21.22 34.41
N THR A 185 40.44 -20.12 34.59
CA THR A 185 40.04 -18.79 34.12
C THR A 185 39.92 -18.73 32.60
N GLN A 186 40.77 -19.45 31.88
CA GLN A 186 40.65 -19.56 30.41
C GLN A 186 39.34 -20.22 30.00
N ALA A 187 38.96 -21.31 30.66
CA ALA A 187 37.68 -22.01 30.38
C ALA A 187 36.44 -21.14 30.70
N GLU A 188 36.53 -20.33 31.76
CA GLU A 188 35.50 -19.34 32.10
C GLU A 188 35.37 -18.28 30.99
N LEU A 189 36.53 -17.74 30.52
CA LEU A 189 36.60 -16.77 29.46
C LEU A 189 36.06 -17.35 28.15
N ASP A 190 36.44 -18.57 27.78
CA ASP A 190 35.98 -19.26 26.59
C ASP A 190 34.46 -19.47 26.60
N THR A 191 33.90 -19.80 27.78
CA THR A 191 32.44 -19.92 27.95
C THR A 191 31.74 -18.58 27.71
N LEU A 192 32.30 -17.48 28.22
CA LEU A 192 31.75 -16.15 28.02
C LEU A 192 31.94 -15.66 26.56
N ASP A 193 33.09 -15.96 25.96
CA ASP A 193 33.32 -15.69 24.55
C ASP A 193 32.35 -16.40 23.64
N ALA A 194 31.93 -17.62 23.95
CA ALA A 194 30.88 -18.31 23.26
C ALA A 194 29.52 -17.62 23.40
N GLN A 195 29.22 -17.00 24.53
CA GLN A 195 27.97 -16.25 24.73
C GLN A 195 27.97 -14.92 23.98
N VAL A 196 29.09 -14.23 23.96
CA VAL A 196 29.24 -12.93 23.28
C VAL A 196 29.38 -13.10 21.76
N GLY A 197 29.85 -14.25 21.29
CA GLY A 197 29.85 -14.64 19.88
C GLY A 197 30.71 -13.80 18.94
N GLY A 198 31.75 -13.11 19.46
CA GLY A 198 32.67 -12.27 18.66
C GLY A 198 31.98 -11.04 18.03
N THR A 199 30.79 -10.68 18.51
CA THR A 199 29.99 -9.53 18.03
C THR A 199 30.26 -8.29 18.88
N THR A 200 29.62 -7.19 18.51
CA THR A 200 29.56 -5.97 19.36
C THR A 200 28.26 -5.96 20.16
N VAL A 201 28.15 -5.13 21.19
CA VAL A 201 26.92 -4.97 21.97
C VAL A 201 25.72 -4.65 21.05
N MET A 202 25.91 -3.77 20.08
CA MET A 202 24.84 -3.35 19.16
C MET A 202 24.46 -4.40 18.13
N ALA A 203 25.41 -5.26 17.72
CA ALA A 203 25.19 -6.30 16.73
C ALA A 203 24.91 -7.69 17.37
N HIS A 204 24.74 -7.73 18.69
CA HIS A 204 24.43 -8.99 19.37
C HIS A 204 23.02 -9.46 19.04
N PRO A 205 22.80 -10.77 18.72
CA PRO A 205 21.50 -11.28 18.30
C PRO A 205 20.34 -10.93 19.24
N ALA A 206 20.55 -10.95 20.56
CA ALA A 206 19.52 -10.59 21.54
C ALA A 206 19.12 -9.10 21.44
N VAL A 207 20.07 -8.20 21.19
CA VAL A 207 19.81 -6.77 21.01
C VAL A 207 19.13 -6.52 19.68
N GLU A 208 19.55 -7.19 18.60
CA GLU A 208 18.87 -7.10 17.29
C GLU A 208 17.44 -7.63 17.37
N LEU A 209 17.18 -8.72 18.07
CA LEU A 209 15.82 -9.21 18.30
C LEU A 209 14.96 -8.16 19.00
N ALA A 210 15.45 -7.58 20.10
CA ALA A 210 14.73 -6.55 20.84
C ALA A 210 14.54 -5.28 20.03
N LYS A 211 15.49 -4.92 19.15
CA LYS A 211 15.38 -3.83 18.17
C LYS A 211 14.22 -4.09 17.19
N HIS A 212 14.14 -5.28 16.61
CA HIS A 212 13.04 -5.62 15.71
C HIS A 212 11.67 -5.62 16.40
N GLN A 213 11.60 -6.06 17.65
CA GLN A 213 10.38 -5.95 18.46
C GLN A 213 9.96 -4.49 18.71
N LEU A 214 10.92 -3.60 18.88
CA LEU A 214 10.63 -2.17 18.99
C LEU A 214 10.14 -1.59 17.67
N ILE A 215 10.74 -1.97 16.54
CA ILE A 215 10.30 -1.54 15.21
C ILE A 215 8.86 -2.01 14.96
N GLU A 216 8.54 -3.27 15.26
CA GLU A 216 7.19 -3.82 15.13
C GLU A 216 6.17 -3.04 15.97
N ALA A 217 6.48 -2.78 17.25
CA ALA A 217 5.62 -2.01 18.13
C ALA A 217 5.44 -0.55 17.68
N TYR A 218 6.47 0.05 17.07
CA TYR A 218 6.40 1.38 16.48
C TYR A 218 5.47 1.41 15.26
N LEU A 219 5.59 0.43 14.36
CA LEU A 219 4.71 0.30 13.19
C LEU A 219 3.26 0.12 13.62
N GLU A 220 2.99 -0.73 14.61
CA GLU A 220 1.63 -0.92 15.14
C GLU A 220 1.07 0.38 15.75
N TYR A 221 1.91 1.17 16.43
CA TYR A 221 1.52 2.48 16.95
C TYR A 221 1.24 3.50 15.84
N THR A 222 2.13 3.62 14.86
CA THR A 222 1.99 4.60 13.77
C THR A 222 0.77 4.29 12.90
N ARG A 223 0.47 3.01 12.68
CA ARG A 223 -0.67 2.54 11.88
C ARG A 223 -2.03 2.69 12.55
N GLN A 224 -2.08 3.17 13.81
CA GLN A 224 -3.33 3.65 14.42
C GLN A 224 -3.81 4.95 13.76
N GLN A 225 -2.95 5.65 13.05
CA GLN A 225 -3.25 6.86 12.30
C GLN A 225 -3.35 6.53 10.80
N ILE A 226 -4.57 6.40 10.30
CA ILE A 226 -4.83 5.99 8.92
C ILE A 226 -4.77 7.22 8.02
N LYS A 227 -3.77 7.24 7.15
CA LYS A 227 -3.48 8.34 6.22
C LYS A 227 -3.96 8.03 4.81
N ALA A 228 -4.25 9.08 4.03
CA ALA A 228 -4.58 8.98 2.63
C ALA A 228 -3.37 8.49 1.81
N PRO A 229 -3.43 7.34 1.13
CA PRO A 229 -2.32 6.84 0.31
C PRO A 229 -2.10 7.67 -0.95
N ILE A 230 -3.15 8.33 -1.45
CA ILE A 230 -3.14 9.19 -2.64
C ILE A 230 -4.04 10.41 -2.40
N SER A 231 -3.87 11.47 -3.21
CA SER A 231 -4.81 12.58 -3.24
C SER A 231 -6.06 12.23 -4.04
N GLY A 232 -7.23 12.70 -3.60
CA GLY A 232 -8.50 12.43 -4.27
C GLY A 232 -9.72 12.74 -3.41
N TYR A 233 -10.88 12.40 -3.91
CA TYR A 233 -12.15 12.59 -3.20
C TYR A 233 -12.55 11.33 -2.44
N VAL A 234 -13.00 11.52 -1.20
CA VAL A 234 -13.58 10.42 -0.41
C VAL A 234 -14.95 10.07 -1.00
N ALA A 235 -15.08 8.83 -1.50
CA ALA A 235 -16.29 8.39 -2.20
C ALA A 235 -17.23 7.59 -1.30
N LYS A 236 -16.72 6.65 -0.54
CA LYS A 236 -17.53 5.73 0.26
C LYS A 236 -16.88 5.53 1.63
N ARG A 237 -17.52 6.04 2.66
CA ARG A 237 -17.11 5.86 4.05
C ARG A 237 -17.94 4.74 4.69
N LYS A 238 -17.24 3.71 5.16
CA LYS A 238 -17.86 2.61 5.92
C LYS A 238 -17.61 2.74 7.42
N ALA A 239 -16.45 3.30 7.80
CA ALA A 239 -16.05 3.43 9.19
C ALA A 239 -16.91 4.43 9.96
N GLN A 240 -17.32 4.08 11.16
CA GLN A 240 -18.03 4.90 12.11
C GLN A 240 -17.23 5.01 13.41
N VAL A 241 -17.40 6.13 14.14
CA VAL A 241 -16.81 6.27 15.48
C VAL A 241 -17.40 5.21 16.41
N GLY A 242 -16.51 4.48 17.09
CA GLY A 242 -16.89 3.35 17.95
C GLY A 242 -16.76 1.98 17.28
N ASP A 243 -16.60 1.92 15.96
CA ASP A 243 -16.37 0.65 15.26
C ASP A 243 -15.06 0.00 15.69
N ARG A 244 -15.09 -1.31 15.88
CA ARG A 244 -13.90 -2.12 16.09
C ARG A 244 -13.43 -2.67 14.74
N VAL A 245 -12.18 -2.36 14.39
CA VAL A 245 -11.59 -2.73 13.11
C VAL A 245 -10.36 -3.64 13.30
N HIS A 246 -10.07 -4.41 12.26
CA HIS A 246 -8.91 -5.29 12.17
C HIS A 246 -8.15 -5.02 10.88
N PRO A 247 -6.87 -5.40 10.76
CA PRO A 247 -6.12 -5.27 9.52
C PRO A 247 -6.89 -5.85 8.32
N GLY A 248 -6.97 -5.09 7.23
CA GLY A 248 -7.74 -5.45 6.06
C GLY A 248 -9.20 -5.00 6.06
N THR A 249 -9.75 -4.51 7.18
CA THR A 249 -11.14 -3.98 7.21
C THR A 249 -11.22 -2.71 6.35
N PRO A 250 -12.08 -2.69 5.30
CA PRO A 250 -12.22 -1.51 4.44
C PRO A 250 -12.95 -0.38 5.18
N LEU A 251 -12.33 0.78 5.25
CA LEU A 251 -12.81 1.94 6.00
C LEU A 251 -13.44 3.00 5.10
N MET A 252 -12.79 3.33 3.99
CA MET A 252 -13.28 4.27 2.99
C MET A 252 -12.64 4.03 1.64
N THR A 253 -13.10 4.73 0.62
CA THR A 253 -12.55 4.66 -0.73
C THR A 253 -12.16 6.07 -1.18
N ILE A 254 -10.98 6.23 -1.74
CA ILE A 254 -10.51 7.48 -2.35
C ILE A 254 -10.56 7.32 -3.87
N VAL A 255 -11.04 8.34 -4.55
CA VAL A 255 -11.15 8.38 -6.01
C VAL A 255 -10.40 9.61 -6.51
N PRO A 256 -9.24 9.44 -7.16
CA PRO A 256 -8.60 10.50 -7.91
C PRO A 256 -9.41 10.79 -9.16
N LEU A 257 -9.73 12.06 -9.42
CA LEU A 257 -10.53 12.47 -10.59
C LEU A 257 -9.68 13.00 -11.74
N ASP A 258 -8.38 13.01 -11.60
CA ASP A 258 -7.40 13.48 -12.58
C ASP A 258 -7.10 12.42 -13.67
N HIS A 259 -7.18 11.13 -13.33
CA HIS A 259 -6.90 10.02 -14.25
C HIS A 259 -8.12 9.12 -14.41
N LEU A 260 -9.04 9.55 -15.28
CA LEU A 260 -10.23 8.80 -15.64
C LEU A 260 -10.12 8.32 -17.08
N TRP A 261 -10.71 7.17 -17.35
CA TRP A 261 -10.82 6.62 -18.70
C TRP A 261 -12.24 6.14 -18.95
N VAL A 262 -12.55 5.86 -20.20
CA VAL A 262 -13.81 5.23 -20.57
C VAL A 262 -13.57 3.77 -20.89
N GLU A 263 -14.42 2.92 -20.34
CA GLU A 263 -14.50 1.52 -20.67
C GLU A 263 -15.68 1.28 -21.59
N ALA A 264 -15.37 1.03 -22.86
CA ALA A 264 -16.35 0.84 -23.92
C ALA A 264 -16.48 -0.65 -24.23
N ASN A 265 -17.64 -1.23 -23.94
CA ASN A 265 -17.93 -2.64 -24.17
C ASN A 265 -18.37 -2.85 -25.62
N LEU A 266 -17.46 -3.26 -26.47
CA LEU A 266 -17.71 -3.55 -27.88
C LEU A 266 -18.03 -5.03 -28.09
N ARG A 267 -18.87 -5.33 -29.09
CA ARG A 267 -19.15 -6.71 -29.49
C ARG A 267 -17.91 -7.33 -30.12
N GLU A 268 -17.72 -8.64 -29.95
CA GLU A 268 -16.59 -9.36 -30.56
C GLU A 268 -16.51 -9.16 -32.10
N THR A 269 -17.68 -9.02 -32.76
CA THR A 269 -17.77 -8.76 -34.21
C THR A 269 -17.24 -7.40 -34.63
N GLU A 270 -17.15 -6.44 -33.71
CA GLU A 270 -16.71 -5.06 -33.95
C GLU A 270 -15.21 -4.87 -33.69
N LEU A 271 -14.57 -5.83 -33.00
CA LEU A 271 -13.17 -5.72 -32.55
C LEU A 271 -12.13 -5.88 -33.66
N GLN A 272 -12.50 -6.45 -34.80
CA GLN A 272 -11.56 -6.79 -35.88
C GLN A 272 -10.68 -5.61 -36.29
N HIS A 273 -11.22 -4.39 -36.26
CA HIS A 273 -10.55 -3.18 -36.73
C HIS A 273 -10.13 -2.22 -35.61
N ILE A 274 -10.42 -2.57 -34.34
CA ILE A 274 -10.03 -1.73 -33.20
C ILE A 274 -8.54 -1.93 -32.90
N ARG A 275 -7.84 -0.83 -32.79
CA ARG A 275 -6.38 -0.79 -32.54
C ARG A 275 -6.03 0.30 -31.53
N PRO A 276 -5.01 0.10 -30.68
CA PRO A 276 -4.45 1.16 -29.84
C PRO A 276 -3.99 2.35 -30.68
N GLY A 277 -4.20 3.55 -30.18
CA GLY A 277 -3.85 4.80 -30.83
C GLY A 277 -4.96 5.40 -31.70
N GLN A 278 -6.07 4.71 -31.94
CA GLN A 278 -7.21 5.26 -32.67
C GLN A 278 -7.96 6.33 -31.87
N THR A 279 -8.47 7.34 -32.54
CA THR A 279 -9.25 8.42 -31.94
C THR A 279 -10.65 7.93 -31.58
N ALA A 280 -11.12 8.31 -30.40
CA ALA A 280 -12.47 8.03 -29.92
C ALA A 280 -13.17 9.32 -29.51
N LEU A 281 -14.42 9.48 -29.92
CA LEU A 281 -15.32 10.55 -29.49
C LEU A 281 -16.23 10.01 -28.39
N VAL A 282 -16.20 10.66 -27.24
CA VAL A 282 -16.95 10.22 -26.07
C VAL A 282 -17.95 11.29 -25.64
N ASN A 283 -19.22 10.96 -25.69
CA ASN A 283 -20.31 11.79 -25.18
C ASN A 283 -20.75 11.26 -23.83
N VAL A 284 -20.45 12.00 -22.76
CA VAL A 284 -20.85 11.65 -21.40
C VAL A 284 -22.30 12.08 -21.16
N GLY A 285 -23.12 11.19 -20.60
CA GLY A 285 -24.54 11.47 -20.35
C GLY A 285 -24.80 12.75 -19.55
N LEU A 286 -23.87 13.14 -18.67
CA LEU A 286 -23.93 14.37 -17.89
C LEU A 286 -24.00 15.63 -18.77
N TYR A 287 -23.23 15.68 -19.86
CA TYR A 287 -23.13 16.83 -20.78
C TYR A 287 -23.97 16.63 -22.05
N GLY A 288 -24.48 15.41 -22.29
CA GLY A 288 -25.25 15.07 -23.47
C GLY A 288 -24.50 15.36 -24.76
N SER A 289 -25.15 16.06 -25.72
CA SER A 289 -24.52 16.46 -26.98
C SER A 289 -23.81 17.83 -26.93
N GLN A 290 -23.79 18.49 -25.77
CA GLN A 290 -23.20 19.84 -25.66
C GLN A 290 -21.69 19.79 -25.64
N TYR A 291 -21.09 18.71 -25.14
CA TYR A 291 -19.66 18.53 -25.09
C TYR A 291 -19.28 17.09 -25.46
N THR A 292 -18.24 16.98 -26.28
CA THR A 292 -17.69 15.70 -26.72
C THR A 292 -16.23 15.64 -26.29
N PHE A 293 -15.87 14.64 -25.50
CA PHE A 293 -14.49 14.38 -25.10
C PHE A 293 -13.73 13.67 -26.20
N HIS A 294 -12.46 14.01 -26.37
CA HIS A 294 -11.56 13.43 -27.37
C HIS A 294 -10.65 12.41 -26.71
N GLY A 295 -11.04 11.14 -26.78
CA GLY A 295 -10.25 10.06 -26.21
C GLY A 295 -9.34 9.38 -27.23
N THR A 296 -8.40 8.59 -26.73
CA THR A 296 -7.54 7.71 -27.52
C THR A 296 -7.66 6.29 -27.01
N VAL A 297 -7.82 5.32 -27.90
CA VAL A 297 -7.83 3.91 -27.55
C VAL A 297 -6.46 3.52 -26.99
N GLU A 298 -6.38 3.13 -25.71
CA GLU A 298 -5.17 2.61 -25.09
C GLU A 298 -4.95 1.14 -25.40
N GLY A 299 -6.02 0.36 -25.35
CA GLY A 299 -5.94 -1.07 -25.58
C GLY A 299 -7.26 -1.79 -25.35
N LEU A 300 -7.23 -3.09 -25.60
CA LEU A 300 -8.34 -4.00 -25.36
C LEU A 300 -8.04 -4.81 -24.09
N VAL A 301 -9.03 -4.95 -23.22
CA VAL A 301 -8.92 -5.85 -22.06
C VAL A 301 -8.73 -7.30 -22.58
N PRO A 302 -7.78 -8.09 -22.05
CA PRO A 302 -7.45 -9.41 -22.59
C PRO A 302 -8.47 -10.50 -22.19
N GLY A 303 -9.76 -10.20 -22.34
CA GLY A 303 -10.86 -11.13 -22.07
C GLY A 303 -12.22 -10.48 -22.22
N SER A 304 -13.27 -11.30 -22.42
CA SER A 304 -14.64 -10.83 -22.43
C SER A 304 -15.16 -10.59 -21.01
N GLY A 305 -16.24 -9.82 -20.89
CA GLY A 305 -16.87 -9.56 -19.58
C GLY A 305 -17.33 -10.84 -18.88
N SER A 306 -17.72 -11.87 -19.62
CA SER A 306 -18.11 -13.17 -19.08
C SER A 306 -16.91 -13.97 -18.55
N ALA A 307 -15.74 -13.85 -19.18
CA ALA A 307 -14.52 -14.52 -18.72
C ALA A 307 -14.05 -14.04 -17.33
N PHE A 308 -14.33 -12.78 -17.00
CA PHE A 308 -13.98 -12.16 -15.71
C PHE A 308 -15.17 -12.06 -14.74
N ALA A 309 -16.34 -12.62 -15.10
CA ALA A 309 -17.48 -12.62 -14.21
C ALA A 309 -17.23 -13.51 -12.98
N LEU A 310 -17.79 -13.11 -11.84
CA LEU A 310 -17.71 -13.88 -10.59
C LEU A 310 -18.27 -15.31 -10.74
N LEU A 311 -19.30 -15.47 -11.60
CA LEU A 311 -19.89 -16.74 -12.00
C LEU A 311 -19.90 -16.78 -13.54
N PRO A 312 -18.82 -17.30 -14.16
CA PRO A 312 -18.81 -17.48 -15.61
C PRO A 312 -19.95 -18.40 -16.08
N PRO A 313 -20.59 -18.12 -17.22
CA PRO A 313 -21.63 -18.99 -17.75
C PRO A 313 -21.04 -20.34 -18.15
N ASP A 314 -21.60 -21.44 -17.62
CA ASP A 314 -21.24 -22.80 -18.05
C ASP A 314 -22.09 -23.19 -19.26
N ASN A 315 -21.47 -23.18 -20.43
CA ASN A 315 -22.10 -23.57 -21.70
C ASN A 315 -21.82 -25.03 -22.08
N ALA A 316 -21.11 -25.78 -21.21
CA ALA A 316 -20.70 -27.17 -21.52
C ALA A 316 -21.84 -28.18 -21.32
N THR A 317 -22.83 -27.85 -20.51
CA THR A 317 -23.97 -28.73 -20.17
C THR A 317 -25.28 -28.12 -20.62
N GLY A 318 -25.89 -28.63 -21.69
CA GLY A 318 -27.22 -28.21 -22.17
C GLY A 318 -27.23 -27.71 -23.60
N ASN A 319 -28.27 -26.97 -23.97
CA ASN A 319 -28.41 -26.35 -25.30
C ASN A 319 -27.41 -25.20 -25.43
N PHE A 320 -26.56 -25.26 -26.44
CA PHE A 320 -25.66 -24.18 -26.81
C PHE A 320 -26.48 -23.00 -27.34
N ILE A 321 -26.43 -21.87 -26.63
CA ILE A 321 -26.99 -20.60 -27.09
C ILE A 321 -25.77 -19.67 -27.37
N HIS A 322 -25.62 -19.33 -28.66
CA HIS A 322 -24.58 -18.37 -29.03
C HIS A 322 -24.95 -16.97 -28.55
N ILE A 323 -24.28 -16.49 -27.52
CA ILE A 323 -24.38 -15.13 -27.02
C ILE A 323 -23.18 -14.34 -27.54
N VAL A 324 -23.43 -13.22 -28.19
CA VAL A 324 -22.34 -12.33 -28.66
C VAL A 324 -21.64 -11.73 -27.44
N GLU A 325 -20.41 -12.09 -27.24
CA GLU A 325 -19.59 -11.59 -26.16
C GLU A 325 -19.20 -10.12 -26.36
N ARG A 326 -18.98 -9.42 -25.26
CA ARG A 326 -18.46 -8.06 -25.27
C ARG A 326 -17.08 -8.02 -24.63
N VAL A 327 -16.18 -7.27 -25.26
CA VAL A 327 -14.83 -7.05 -24.77
C VAL A 327 -14.69 -5.58 -24.43
N PRO A 328 -14.24 -5.25 -23.21
CA PRO A 328 -13.98 -3.88 -22.83
C PRO A 328 -12.78 -3.31 -23.58
N VAL A 329 -12.96 -2.12 -24.13
CA VAL A 329 -11.89 -1.32 -24.74
C VAL A 329 -11.65 -0.10 -23.86
N ARG A 330 -10.40 0.08 -23.44
CA ARG A 330 -9.99 1.20 -22.61
C ARG A 330 -9.64 2.39 -23.49
N ILE A 331 -10.23 3.54 -23.17
CA ILE A 331 -10.08 4.79 -23.89
C ILE A 331 -9.61 5.85 -22.90
N ALA A 332 -8.39 6.32 -23.06
CA ALA A 332 -7.84 7.41 -22.27
C ALA A 332 -8.52 8.73 -22.62
N LEU A 333 -8.79 9.54 -21.61
CA LEU A 333 -9.27 10.91 -21.78
C LEU A 333 -8.18 11.90 -21.41
N PRO A 334 -8.05 13.03 -22.15
CA PRO A 334 -7.10 14.08 -21.81
C PRO A 334 -7.42 14.68 -20.43
N GLU A 335 -6.42 14.79 -19.58
CA GLU A 335 -6.57 15.36 -18.23
C GLU A 335 -7.10 16.79 -18.26
N GLN A 336 -6.70 17.59 -19.27
CA GLN A 336 -7.18 18.94 -19.41
C GLN A 336 -8.70 19.01 -19.64
N GLU A 337 -9.26 18.13 -20.49
CA GLU A 337 -10.71 18.08 -20.74
C GLU A 337 -11.47 17.64 -19.48
N ILE A 338 -10.90 16.72 -18.70
CA ILE A 338 -11.48 16.27 -17.41
C ILE A 338 -11.50 17.42 -16.40
N ARG A 339 -10.46 18.26 -16.37
CA ARG A 339 -10.40 19.41 -15.45
C ARG A 339 -11.38 20.52 -15.84
N GLU A 340 -11.53 20.79 -17.14
CA GLU A 340 -12.48 21.79 -17.65
C GLU A 340 -13.94 21.31 -17.53
N HIS A 341 -14.18 20.02 -17.72
CA HIS A 341 -15.47 19.37 -17.66
C HIS A 341 -15.43 18.18 -16.69
N PRO A 342 -15.57 18.42 -15.39
CA PRO A 342 -15.42 17.37 -14.37
C PRO A 342 -16.43 16.23 -14.55
N ILE A 343 -15.92 15.01 -14.69
CA ILE A 343 -16.71 13.78 -14.75
C ILE A 343 -16.39 12.88 -13.55
N ARG A 344 -17.20 11.84 -13.38
CA ARG A 344 -17.06 10.91 -12.26
C ARG A 344 -17.14 9.47 -12.74
N PRO A 345 -16.46 8.53 -12.09
CA PRO A 345 -16.64 7.11 -12.37
C PRO A 345 -18.12 6.68 -12.24
N GLY A 346 -18.54 5.79 -13.12
CA GLY A 346 -19.91 5.28 -13.17
C GLY A 346 -20.87 6.06 -14.08
N LEU A 347 -20.47 7.20 -14.63
CA LEU A 347 -21.29 7.92 -15.61
C LEU A 347 -21.34 7.15 -16.92
N SER A 348 -22.57 7.00 -17.49
CA SER A 348 -22.77 6.38 -18.79
C SER A 348 -22.26 7.27 -19.91
N THR A 349 -21.74 6.65 -20.95
CA THR A 349 -21.21 7.33 -22.12
C THR A 349 -21.69 6.67 -23.41
N VAL A 350 -21.77 7.46 -24.47
CA VAL A 350 -21.86 6.97 -25.84
C VAL A 350 -20.53 7.22 -26.51
N THR A 351 -19.87 6.15 -26.89
CA THR A 351 -18.51 6.18 -27.41
C THR A 351 -18.52 5.79 -28.88
N THR A 352 -17.79 6.56 -29.69
CA THR A 352 -17.66 6.33 -31.13
C THR A 352 -16.16 6.31 -31.48
N ILE A 353 -15.65 5.21 -32.03
CA ILE A 353 -14.24 4.98 -32.32
C ILE A 353 -14.02 5.05 -33.83
N ASN A 354 -13.00 5.75 -34.27
CA ASN A 354 -12.61 5.86 -35.68
C ASN A 354 -11.72 4.69 -36.10
N ILE A 355 -12.28 3.69 -36.76
CA ILE A 355 -11.55 2.52 -37.25
C ILE A 355 -10.87 2.75 -38.60
N GLY A 356 -11.05 3.93 -39.25
CA GLY A 356 -10.35 4.31 -40.47
C GLY A 356 -8.90 4.73 -40.25
N GLU A 357 -8.53 5.02 -39.01
CA GLU A 357 -7.16 5.32 -38.61
C GLU A 357 -6.31 4.05 -38.45
N THR A 358 -5.07 4.11 -38.93
CA THR A 358 -4.11 3.03 -38.74
C THR A 358 -3.56 3.11 -37.32
N GLY A 359 -4.12 2.32 -36.42
CA GLY A 359 -3.61 2.18 -35.05
C GLY A 359 -2.39 1.26 -34.97
N GLN A 360 -1.82 1.16 -33.78
CA GLN A 360 -0.71 0.24 -33.49
C GLN A 360 -1.20 -1.22 -33.43
N SER A 361 -0.30 -2.18 -33.62
CA SER A 361 -0.65 -3.59 -33.42
C SER A 361 -1.05 -3.84 -31.97
N VAL A 362 -2.11 -4.60 -31.74
CA VAL A 362 -2.55 -5.01 -30.38
C VAL A 362 -1.43 -5.72 -29.61
N TRP A 363 -0.54 -6.42 -30.34
CA TRP A 363 0.61 -7.12 -29.76
C TRP A 363 1.86 -6.26 -29.60
N SER A 364 1.96 -5.12 -30.28
CA SER A 364 3.09 -4.19 -30.14
C SER A 364 2.88 -3.18 -29.00
N SER A 365 1.71 -3.13 -28.43
CA SER A 365 1.42 -2.45 -27.16
C SER A 365 2.05 -3.25 -26.01
N SER A 366 3.36 -3.51 -26.07
CA SER A 366 4.15 -3.65 -24.88
C SER A 366 4.05 -2.28 -24.21
N ALA A 367 3.15 -2.20 -23.24
CA ALA A 367 3.03 -1.05 -22.38
C ALA A 367 4.45 -0.63 -22.01
N SER A 368 4.83 0.57 -22.39
CA SER A 368 5.91 1.24 -21.68
C SER A 368 5.58 1.01 -20.21
N PRO A 369 6.49 0.45 -19.40
CA PRO A 369 6.19 0.25 -17.99
C PRO A 369 5.72 1.62 -17.51
N SER A 370 4.44 1.68 -17.14
CA SER A 370 3.87 2.86 -16.52
C SER A 370 4.80 3.16 -15.38
N THR A 371 5.63 4.17 -15.55
CA THR A 371 6.45 4.72 -14.48
C THR A 371 5.45 4.95 -13.36
N ALA A 372 5.71 4.38 -12.21
CA ALA A 372 4.88 4.25 -11.01
C ALA A 372 4.07 5.52 -10.65
N GLU A 373 3.15 5.90 -11.51
CA GLU A 373 2.26 7.06 -11.36
C GLU A 373 1.26 6.87 -10.19
N TYR A 374 1.11 5.60 -9.77
CA TYR A 374 0.26 5.19 -8.65
C TYR A 374 1.06 4.59 -7.49
N ALA A 375 2.29 5.07 -7.25
CA ALA A 375 3.05 4.71 -6.07
C ALA A 375 2.71 5.65 -4.90
N THR A 376 2.71 5.11 -3.67
CA THR A 376 2.62 5.91 -2.46
C THR A 376 3.93 5.83 -1.69
N ASP A 377 4.39 6.96 -1.18
CA ASP A 377 5.56 7.11 -0.32
C ASP A 377 5.15 7.44 1.14
N VAL A 378 3.85 7.49 1.44
CA VAL A 378 3.31 7.87 2.75
C VAL A 378 3.85 7.00 3.89
N TYR A 379 4.26 5.78 3.59
CA TYR A 379 4.79 4.80 4.55
C TYR A 379 6.31 4.65 4.48
N ALA A 380 7.00 5.39 3.59
CA ALA A 380 8.44 5.22 3.34
C ALA A 380 9.29 5.56 4.58
N ASP A 381 8.85 6.54 5.37
CA ASP A 381 9.57 7.04 6.54
C ASP A 381 9.31 6.24 7.83
N GLU A 382 8.39 5.27 7.82
CA GLU A 382 8.02 4.50 9.03
C GLU A 382 9.21 3.70 9.57
N ILE A 383 9.88 2.93 8.71
CA ILE A 383 11.01 2.07 9.11
C ILE A 383 12.24 2.90 9.48
N PRO A 384 12.70 3.89 8.68
CA PRO A 384 13.83 4.74 9.06
C PRO A 384 13.64 5.45 10.40
N THR A 385 12.42 5.93 10.68
CA THR A 385 12.09 6.60 11.95
C THR A 385 12.13 5.63 13.13
N ALA A 386 11.59 4.41 12.95
CA ALA A 386 11.66 3.36 13.96
C ALA A 386 13.11 2.93 14.26
N GLU A 387 13.94 2.79 13.23
CA GLU A 387 15.37 2.48 13.38
C GLU A 387 16.14 3.60 14.07
N ALA A 388 15.84 4.85 13.75
CA ALA A 388 16.43 6.00 14.43
C ALA A 388 16.08 6.00 15.92
N MET A 389 14.82 5.73 16.28
CA MET A 389 14.36 5.57 17.66
C MET A 389 15.09 4.42 18.37
N ALA A 390 15.21 3.27 17.71
CA ALA A 390 15.91 2.12 18.26
C ALA A 390 17.39 2.44 18.52
N LYS A 391 18.07 3.09 17.56
CA LYS A 391 19.45 3.53 17.69
C LYS A 391 19.63 4.50 18.84
N GLU A 392 18.71 5.44 19.02
CA GLU A 392 18.71 6.36 20.16
C GLU A 392 18.62 5.60 21.49
N VAL A 393 17.66 4.66 21.61
CA VAL A 393 17.51 3.83 22.83
C VAL A 393 18.77 3.03 23.11
N MET A 394 19.37 2.41 22.09
CA MET A 394 20.61 1.62 22.23
C MET A 394 21.78 2.51 22.70
N THR A 395 21.93 3.67 22.09
CA THR A 395 23.02 4.61 22.45
C THR A 395 22.87 5.14 23.88
N ASN A 396 21.67 5.51 24.28
CA ASN A 396 21.38 6.05 25.62
C ASN A 396 21.55 5.01 26.75
N ASN A 397 21.46 3.70 26.42
CA ASN A 397 21.60 2.62 27.40
C ASN A 397 23.00 1.99 27.41
N LEU A 398 23.89 2.38 26.51
CA LEU A 398 25.29 2.01 26.62
C LEU A 398 25.92 2.73 27.80
N VAL A 399 26.49 1.97 28.74
CA VAL A 399 27.20 2.52 29.91
C VAL A 399 28.40 3.33 29.44
N VAL A 400 28.64 4.47 30.07
CA VAL A 400 29.67 5.46 29.73
C VAL A 400 31.11 4.86 29.61
N ALA A 401 31.37 3.69 30.22
CA ALA A 401 32.63 2.98 30.13
C ALA A 401 33.02 2.50 28.72
N ASN A 402 32.07 2.46 27.76
CA ASN A 402 32.33 2.06 26.37
C ASN A 402 32.19 3.21 25.36
N ARG A 403 32.11 4.46 25.81
CA ARG A 403 32.08 5.62 24.89
C ARG A 403 33.23 5.68 23.92
N ASP A 404 34.43 5.28 24.38
CA ASP A 404 35.62 5.34 23.56
C ASP A 404 35.65 4.24 22.48
N GLU A 405 35.16 3.00 22.78
CA GLU A 405 34.99 1.94 21.76
C GLU A 405 33.88 2.22 20.78
N VAL A 406 32.80 2.85 21.24
CA VAL A 406 31.66 3.21 20.34
C VAL A 406 32.09 4.31 19.38
N ASN A 407 32.87 5.28 19.83
CA ASN A 407 33.40 6.31 18.95
C ASN A 407 34.41 5.75 17.93
N ASP A 408 35.24 4.79 18.32
CA ASP A 408 36.19 4.14 17.40
C ASP A 408 35.47 3.30 16.32
N VAL A 409 34.41 2.57 16.69
CA VAL A 409 33.60 1.78 15.72
C VAL A 409 32.78 2.67 14.79
N LEU A 410 32.31 3.81 15.25
CA LEU A 410 31.61 4.79 14.41
C LEU A 410 32.60 5.50 13.46
N LEU A 411 33.79 5.87 13.93
CA LEU A 411 34.83 6.49 13.11
C LEU A 411 35.44 5.54 12.07
N VAL A 412 35.55 4.24 12.37
CA VAL A 412 36.03 3.22 11.39
C VAL A 412 35.02 2.97 10.29
N ARG A 413 33.72 3.20 10.55
CA ARG A 413 32.68 3.00 9.54
C ARG A 413 32.48 4.20 8.59
N GLU A 414 32.80 5.43 9.06
CA GLU A 414 32.83 6.62 8.20
C GLU A 414 34.11 6.68 7.35
N ASP A 415 35.25 6.16 7.86
CA ASP A 415 36.52 6.15 7.15
C ASP A 415 36.67 5.01 6.12
N GLY A 416 35.77 4.02 6.15
CA GLY A 416 35.78 2.87 5.22
C GLY A 416 35.25 3.19 3.83
N SER A 417 34.46 4.26 3.67
CA SER A 417 33.92 4.68 2.37
C SER A 417 34.85 5.65 1.61
N ASP A 418 35.73 6.37 2.35
CA ASP A 418 36.63 7.34 1.73
C ASP A 418 38.03 6.78 1.39
N ARG A 419 38.41 5.62 1.94
CA ARG A 419 39.74 5.01 1.65
C ARG A 419 39.85 4.33 0.30
N GLN A 420 38.75 4.14 -0.42
CA GLN A 420 38.82 3.60 -1.78
C GLN A 420 38.98 4.66 -2.87
N ALA A 421 38.80 5.94 -2.54
CA ALA A 421 39.00 7.06 -3.46
C ALA A 421 40.38 7.73 -3.42
N ASP A 422 41.12 7.58 -2.32
CA ASP A 422 42.40 8.29 -2.10
C ASP A 422 43.66 7.47 -2.41
N MET A 423 43.52 6.22 -2.88
CA MET A 423 44.70 5.41 -3.24
C MET A 423 45.24 5.69 -4.67
N GLU A 424 44.68 6.61 -5.42
CA GLU A 424 45.18 6.99 -6.76
C GLU A 424 45.86 8.34 -6.86
N GLN A 425 45.94 9.16 -5.81
CA GLN A 425 46.69 10.43 -5.90
C GLN A 425 47.52 10.71 -4.64
N GLY A 426 48.78 10.26 -4.66
CA GLY A 426 49.80 10.57 -3.65
C GLY A 426 50.16 12.04 -3.64
N THR A 427 49.69 12.79 -2.66
CA THR A 427 50.36 14.02 -2.17
C THR A 427 49.82 14.38 -0.80
N TRP A 428 50.67 14.24 0.22
CA TRP A 428 50.46 14.67 1.59
C TRP A 428 50.47 16.20 1.69
N ARG A 429 49.33 16.84 1.94
CA ARG A 429 49.25 18.23 2.43
C ARG A 429 48.85 18.24 3.91
N LYS A 430 49.74 18.85 4.74
CA LYS A 430 49.53 19.12 6.16
C LYS A 430 48.20 19.86 6.38
N LEU A 431 47.28 19.28 7.12
CA LEU A 431 46.03 19.95 7.57
C LEU A 431 46.33 20.75 8.84
N LYS A 432 46.26 22.06 8.70
CA LYS A 432 46.15 23.05 9.78
C LYS A 432 44.82 22.84 10.52
N LYS A 433 44.90 22.88 11.86
CA LYS A 433 43.75 23.03 12.74
C LYS A 433 42.91 24.26 12.33
N THR A 434 41.67 24.06 11.94
CA THR A 434 40.64 25.10 11.87
C THR A 434 39.48 24.71 12.76
N THR A 435 39.27 25.53 13.74
CA THR A 435 38.15 25.52 14.70
C THR A 435 36.83 25.70 13.98
N SER A 436 35.83 24.94 14.43
CA SER A 436 34.44 24.89 13.95
C SER A 436 33.73 26.25 14.04
N PRO A 437 32.94 26.65 13.01
CA PRO A 437 32.16 27.91 13.04
C PRO A 437 30.72 27.73 13.55
N LEU A 438 30.49 26.87 14.53
CA LEU A 438 29.14 26.65 15.08
C LEU A 438 28.83 27.38 16.38
N ASP A 439 29.80 28.16 16.93
CA ASP A 439 29.61 28.92 18.16
C ASP A 439 29.24 30.41 17.95
N SER A 440 29.10 30.89 16.73
CA SER A 440 28.80 32.28 16.45
C SER A 440 27.34 32.58 16.03
N ALA A 441 26.47 31.56 15.87
CA ALA A 441 25.10 31.74 15.42
C ALA A 441 24.03 31.76 16.56
N LEU A 442 24.47 31.63 17.82
CA LEU A 442 23.53 31.62 18.97
C LEU A 442 23.64 32.87 19.87
N ARG A 443 24.23 33.95 19.39
CA ARG A 443 24.35 35.19 20.17
C ARG A 443 23.86 36.46 19.48
N SER A 444 22.83 36.41 18.66
CA SER A 444 22.16 37.63 18.21
C SER A 444 20.73 37.34 17.74
N GLU A 445 19.81 37.21 18.66
CA GLU A 445 18.44 37.70 18.45
C GLU A 445 17.84 38.08 19.82
N HIS A 446 17.61 39.36 19.95
CA HIS A 446 16.99 40.04 21.06
C HIS A 446 15.61 39.47 21.36
N PHE A 447 15.48 38.99 22.59
CA PHE A 447 14.19 38.83 23.24
C PHE A 447 13.76 40.20 23.81
N ASP A 448 12.83 40.85 23.14
CA ASP A 448 12.03 41.89 23.75
C ASP A 448 10.60 41.71 23.24
N GLN A 449 9.74 41.18 24.10
CA GLN A 449 8.32 41.49 24.33
C GLN A 449 7.64 40.33 25.08
N ALA A 450 7.50 40.54 26.36
CA ALA A 450 6.61 39.77 27.22
C ALA A 450 5.14 40.15 26.96
N PRO A 451 4.21 39.19 26.88
CA PRO A 451 2.80 39.50 27.08
C PRO A 451 2.40 39.36 28.55
N ARG A 452 1.65 40.35 28.92
CA ARG A 452 1.11 40.69 30.23
C ARG A 452 0.31 39.57 30.88
N SER A 453 0.54 39.43 32.17
CA SER A 453 -0.24 38.74 33.18
C SER A 453 -1.76 38.90 33.03
N PHE A 454 -2.47 37.78 32.98
CA PHE A 454 -3.93 37.75 33.18
C PHE A 454 -4.21 37.31 34.62
N VAL A 455 -4.77 38.25 35.40
CA VAL A 455 -5.25 38.08 36.78
C VAL A 455 -6.70 37.61 36.71
N PRO A 456 -7.12 36.55 37.43
CA PRO A 456 -8.53 36.16 37.51
C PRO A 456 -9.28 37.09 38.52
N ARG A 457 -10.37 37.67 38.06
CA ARG A 457 -11.33 38.40 38.91
C ARG A 457 -12.32 37.43 39.56
N HIS A 458 -12.54 37.77 40.82
CA HIS A 458 -13.49 37.19 41.77
C HIS A 458 -14.92 36.99 41.26
N SER A 459 -15.53 35.93 41.83
CA SER A 459 -16.97 35.69 41.95
C SER A 459 -17.69 36.75 42.78
N PRO A 460 -19.01 36.80 42.69
CA PRO A 460 -19.76 36.84 43.96
C PRO A 460 -20.81 35.72 44.09
N ASP A 461 -20.97 35.36 45.35
CA ASP A 461 -21.96 34.51 45.98
C ASP A 461 -23.42 34.81 45.65
N LEU A 462 -24.23 33.77 45.70
CA LEU A 462 -25.57 33.65 46.27
C LEU A 462 -25.94 32.16 46.18
N GLY A 463 -26.09 31.40 47.20
CA GLY A 463 -26.94 31.49 48.38
C GLY A 463 -28.08 30.49 48.26
N GLY A 464 -28.13 29.47 49.13
CA GLY A 464 -29.38 28.77 49.48
C GLY A 464 -29.50 27.29 49.10
N SER A 465 -29.16 26.44 50.02
CA SER A 465 -30.07 25.71 50.89
C SER A 465 -30.43 24.27 50.49
N THR A 466 -30.06 23.40 51.45
CA THR A 466 -30.71 22.21 51.97
C THR A 466 -30.53 20.85 51.28
N ALA A 467 -30.00 20.03 52.11
CA ALA A 467 -29.67 18.62 52.12
C ALA A 467 -30.92 17.67 52.10
N PRO A 468 -30.81 16.41 52.55
CA PRO A 468 -30.56 15.21 51.76
C PRO A 468 -31.71 14.19 51.91
N LEU A 469 -31.79 13.20 51.05
CA LEU A 469 -32.58 11.97 51.35
C LEU A 469 -31.97 10.73 50.68
N THR A 470 -31.44 9.86 51.52
CA THR A 470 -31.43 8.40 51.43
C THR A 470 -32.50 7.85 52.36
N PRO A 471 -32.77 6.53 52.49
CA PRO A 471 -32.84 5.37 51.57
C PRO A 471 -34.11 4.53 51.75
N SER A 472 -34.35 3.45 50.98
CA SER A 472 -35.05 2.22 51.48
C SER A 472 -34.94 1.13 50.38
N ILE A 473 -34.34 0.03 50.62
CA ILE A 473 -34.59 -1.21 51.34
C ILE A 473 -35.96 -1.84 51.02
N GLY A 474 -35.87 -3.03 50.47
CA GLY A 474 -36.65 -4.15 50.85
C GLY A 474 -37.38 -4.92 49.76
N PRO A 475 -37.66 -6.15 50.05
CA PRO A 475 -37.36 -7.33 49.22
C PRO A 475 -38.64 -8.12 48.87
N GLY A 476 -38.51 -9.17 48.07
CA GLY A 476 -39.57 -10.16 47.85
C GLY A 476 -39.23 -11.04 46.65
N SER A 477 -38.69 -12.19 46.82
CA SER A 477 -39.22 -13.51 47.15
C SER A 477 -40.11 -14.15 46.07
N GLY A 478 -39.71 -15.37 45.69
CA GLY A 478 -40.58 -16.40 45.12
C GLY A 478 -39.98 -17.11 43.92
N LEU A 479 -39.27 -18.19 44.08
CA LEU A 479 -39.68 -19.61 44.14
C LEU A 479 -40.26 -20.12 42.80
N LEU A 480 -39.57 -21.03 42.13
CA LEU A 480 -39.87 -22.45 41.88
C LEU A 480 -39.09 -22.95 40.63
N GLY A 481 -38.25 -23.94 40.83
CA GLY A 481 -37.82 -24.87 39.78
C GLY A 481 -38.88 -26.01 39.70
N PRO A 482 -38.58 -27.21 39.17
CA PRO A 482 -37.38 -27.75 38.56
C PRO A 482 -37.66 -28.65 37.30
N GLU A 483 -36.64 -29.49 36.95
CA GLU A 483 -36.70 -30.72 36.14
C GLU A 483 -36.57 -30.50 34.61
N GLY A 484 -35.70 -31.19 33.89
CA GLY A 484 -35.10 -32.50 33.84
C GLY A 484 -34.51 -32.63 32.48
N GLY A 485 -33.36 -33.06 32.28
CA GLY A 485 -32.86 -34.40 32.33
C GLY A 485 -32.49 -34.94 30.95
N ARG A 486 -31.22 -35.35 30.82
CA ARG A 486 -30.68 -36.42 29.96
C ARG A 486 -29.73 -36.05 28.81
N SER A 487 -28.47 -36.19 29.12
CA SER A 487 -27.46 -36.90 28.25
C SER A 487 -27.72 -38.42 28.35
N PRO A 488 -27.07 -39.31 27.58
CA PRO A 488 -25.97 -39.23 26.59
C PRO A 488 -26.15 -40.19 25.40
N SER A 489 -25.26 -40.16 24.41
CA SER A 489 -24.82 -41.42 23.76
C SER A 489 -23.56 -41.22 22.89
N ARG A 490 -22.52 -41.91 23.31
CA ARG A 490 -21.37 -42.33 22.50
C ARG A 490 -21.84 -43.31 21.41
N LEU A 491 -21.19 -43.26 20.26
CA LEU A 491 -20.92 -44.45 19.47
C LEU A 491 -19.57 -44.30 18.75
N ARG A 492 -18.69 -45.21 19.10
CA ARG A 492 -17.47 -45.64 18.40
C ARG A 492 -17.86 -46.64 17.31
N LEU A 493 -16.96 -46.77 16.36
CA LEU A 493 -16.58 -47.91 15.53
C LEU A 493 -16.38 -47.38 14.10
N GLY A 494 -15.38 -47.69 13.35
CA GLY A 494 -14.34 -48.71 13.41
C GLY A 494 -13.54 -48.63 12.12
N MET A 495 -12.34 -49.05 12.21
CA MET A 495 -11.36 -49.49 11.22
C MET A 495 -11.92 -49.86 9.83
N ASP A 496 -11.21 -49.47 8.74
CA ASP A 496 -10.46 -50.51 8.02
C ASP A 496 -9.40 -49.91 7.06
N GLN A 497 -8.31 -50.64 7.01
CA GLN A 497 -7.15 -50.54 6.13
C GLN A 497 -7.52 -50.99 4.72
N ASN A 498 -6.92 -50.46 3.66
CA ASN A 498 -6.08 -51.27 2.76
C ASN A 498 -5.42 -50.47 1.64
N HIS A 499 -4.14 -50.58 1.58
CA HIS A 499 -3.23 -50.83 0.44
C HIS A 499 -3.70 -50.53 -0.98
N SER A 500 -2.90 -49.73 -1.71
CA SER A 500 -2.02 -50.27 -2.76
C SER A 500 -1.12 -49.19 -3.40
N ARG A 501 0.14 -49.54 -3.41
CA ARG A 501 1.20 -49.00 -4.27
C ARG A 501 0.84 -49.20 -5.74
N GLN A 502 1.17 -48.26 -6.59
CA GLN A 502 1.85 -48.55 -7.86
C GLN A 502 2.56 -47.28 -8.38
N SER A 503 3.86 -47.46 -8.47
CA SER A 503 4.81 -46.75 -9.31
C SER A 503 4.45 -46.91 -10.79
N PHE A 504 4.64 -45.88 -11.61
CA PHE A 504 5.19 -46.07 -12.96
C PHE A 504 5.97 -44.83 -13.40
N ASP A 505 7.09 -45.13 -13.93
CA ASP A 505 8.21 -44.38 -14.45
C ASP A 505 7.97 -43.87 -15.88
N SER A 506 8.74 -42.84 -16.26
CA SER A 506 9.26 -42.51 -17.60
C SER A 506 8.29 -42.14 -18.76
N ARG A 507 8.29 -40.91 -19.17
CA ARG A 507 9.05 -40.34 -20.31
C ARG A 507 8.99 -38.84 -20.35
#